data_ff92700c95fee3805a3708ec8329bf1a
#
_entry.id   ff92700c95fee3805a3708ec8329bf1a
#
_cell.length_a   1.000
_cell.length_b   1.000
_cell.length_c   1.000
_cell.angle_alpha   90.00
_cell.angle_beta   90.00
_cell.angle_gamma   90.00
#
_symmetry.space_group_name_H-M   'P 1'
#
loop_
_entity.id
_entity.type
_entity.pdbx_description
1 polymer ?
#
loop_
_entity_poly.entity_id
_entity_poly.type
_entity_poly.pdbx_seq_one_letter_code
_entity_poly.pdbx_strand_id
1 'polypeptide(L)'
;MSFRELLRARAAGSGMKLVFPEGDDLRVQAAAAQVARLGIAEPLLLQGSLVGDPRLVAIGDLLRNNRPQSIRDGLHALDMAADPMRFAAALVAMGDVDGCVAGVVHSTADVLRAALWLIGPRPGIPSVSAAMYHGLPDGRVLTYTDIAVIPSPTPQQMAASAAAAADDRRALVGDEPVVAFLSFSTAGSASGPEVDRVREAVALFQVMRPEVVAEGEMQVDAALVPEVAARKCPDSRVGGMANVLVFPSLDAGNIAYKLTERLAGATAAGPLLQGLDRPMSDLSRGATPDDIVDVAAMVALQAMGRPFGTLQE
;
A
#
# COMPACT_ATOMS: atom_id res chain seq x y z
N MET A 1 -9.50 20.64 8.04
CA MET A 1 -8.76 20.08 6.91
C MET A 1 -9.18 18.62 6.81
N SER A 2 -9.68 18.18 5.68
CA SER A 2 -10.00 16.78 5.42
C SER A 2 -8.72 15.94 5.30
N PHE A 3 -8.85 14.62 5.42
CA PHE A 3 -7.68 13.73 5.25
C PHE A 3 -7.05 13.85 3.85
N ARG A 4 -7.86 14.00 2.80
CA ARG A 4 -7.37 14.24 1.42
C ARG A 4 -6.55 15.55 1.30
N GLU A 5 -7.05 16.63 1.91
CA GLU A 5 -6.30 17.90 1.94
C GLU A 5 -4.99 17.77 2.71
N LEU A 6 -4.98 17.03 3.81
CA LEU A 6 -3.77 16.74 4.58
C LEU A 6 -2.73 15.98 3.73
N LEU A 7 -3.13 14.90 3.04
CA LEU A 7 -2.25 14.12 2.18
C LEU A 7 -1.61 14.99 1.09
N ARG A 8 -2.43 15.78 0.38
CA ARG A 8 -1.97 16.66 -0.70
C ARG A 8 -1.02 17.75 -0.19
N ALA A 9 -1.34 18.35 0.96
CA ALA A 9 -0.50 19.36 1.59
C ALA A 9 0.86 18.79 2.05
N ARG A 10 0.88 17.58 2.61
CA ARG A 10 2.12 16.92 3.04
C ARG A 10 3.00 16.51 1.86
N ALA A 11 2.40 16.10 0.75
CA ALA A 11 3.13 15.71 -0.46
C ALA A 11 3.61 16.92 -1.30
N ALA A 12 3.04 18.11 -1.08
CA ALA A 12 3.44 19.31 -1.80
C ALA A 12 4.92 19.64 -1.57
N GLY A 13 5.65 19.89 -2.66
CA GLY A 13 7.09 20.14 -2.61
C GLY A 13 7.96 18.89 -2.45
N SER A 14 7.40 17.69 -2.66
CA SER A 14 8.13 16.41 -2.53
C SER A 14 9.36 16.33 -3.44
N GLY A 15 9.32 16.95 -4.63
CA GLY A 15 10.34 16.82 -5.67
C GLY A 15 10.37 15.42 -6.33
N MET A 16 9.43 14.53 -6.00
CA MET A 16 9.38 13.18 -6.53
C MET A 16 8.89 13.16 -7.97
N LYS A 17 9.38 12.21 -8.76
CA LYS A 17 8.94 11.94 -10.13
C LYS A 17 8.11 10.67 -10.17
N LEU A 18 6.86 10.76 -10.60
CA LEU A 18 5.93 9.64 -10.64
C LEU A 18 5.52 9.30 -12.07
N VAL A 19 5.57 8.00 -12.43
CA VAL A 19 5.10 7.51 -13.71
C VAL A 19 3.64 7.04 -13.65
N PHE A 20 2.91 7.35 -14.71
CA PHE A 20 1.51 6.96 -14.94
C PHE A 20 1.45 6.16 -16.24
N PRO A 21 1.38 4.81 -16.18
CA PRO A 21 1.41 3.95 -17.38
C PRO A 21 0.18 4.08 -18.27
N GLU A 22 -0.93 4.55 -17.73
CA GLU A 22 -2.22 4.67 -18.40
C GLU A 22 -2.47 6.11 -18.90
N GLY A 23 -1.43 6.75 -19.44
CA GLY A 23 -1.42 8.18 -19.82
C GLY A 23 -2.36 8.55 -20.96
N ASP A 24 -2.95 7.57 -21.67
CA ASP A 24 -3.99 7.83 -22.68
C ASP A 24 -5.39 8.00 -22.06
N ASP A 25 -5.60 7.59 -20.79
CA ASP A 25 -6.88 7.79 -20.09
C ASP A 25 -7.03 9.26 -19.65
N LEU A 26 -8.16 9.88 -20.02
CA LEU A 26 -8.44 11.29 -19.73
C LEU A 26 -8.48 11.61 -18.22
N ARG A 27 -8.85 10.65 -17.37
CA ARG A 27 -8.85 10.81 -15.92
C ARG A 27 -7.42 10.93 -15.39
N VAL A 28 -6.51 10.11 -15.94
CA VAL A 28 -5.08 10.12 -15.61
C VAL A 28 -4.44 11.43 -16.05
N GLN A 29 -4.76 11.91 -17.27
CA GLN A 29 -4.25 13.20 -17.76
C GLN A 29 -4.71 14.37 -16.88
N ALA A 30 -5.99 14.41 -16.52
CA ALA A 30 -6.55 15.42 -15.62
C ALA A 30 -5.88 15.38 -14.23
N ALA A 31 -5.69 14.17 -13.68
CA ALA A 31 -5.02 13.98 -12.40
C ALA A 31 -3.55 14.39 -12.44
N ALA A 32 -2.80 14.01 -13.48
CA ALA A 32 -1.39 14.38 -13.66
C ALA A 32 -1.21 15.90 -13.73
N ALA A 33 -2.07 16.60 -14.47
CA ALA A 33 -2.08 18.05 -14.51
C ALA A 33 -2.33 18.68 -13.11
N GLN A 34 -3.20 18.05 -12.31
CA GLN A 34 -3.47 18.50 -10.94
C GLN A 34 -2.32 18.19 -9.99
N VAL A 35 -1.69 17.02 -10.09
CA VAL A 35 -0.49 16.61 -9.33
C VAL A 35 0.64 17.62 -9.56
N ALA A 36 0.92 18.00 -10.81
CA ALA A 36 1.92 18.99 -11.13
C ALA A 36 1.55 20.38 -10.57
N ARG A 37 0.31 20.84 -10.76
CA ARG A 37 -0.16 22.13 -10.27
C ARG A 37 -0.10 22.26 -8.74
N LEU A 38 -0.38 21.19 -8.02
CA LEU A 38 -0.30 21.17 -6.56
C LEU A 38 1.13 20.95 -6.03
N GLY A 39 2.10 20.75 -6.92
CA GLY A 39 3.48 20.48 -6.53
C GLY A 39 3.67 19.14 -5.80
N ILE A 40 2.75 18.19 -5.97
CA ILE A 40 2.80 16.88 -5.34
C ILE A 40 3.95 16.05 -5.91
N ALA A 41 4.11 16.04 -7.24
CA ALA A 41 5.18 15.33 -7.94
C ALA A 41 5.34 15.88 -9.35
N GLU A 42 6.45 15.52 -10.03
CA GLU A 42 6.63 15.65 -11.47
C GLU A 42 6.00 14.43 -12.16
N PRO A 43 4.88 14.55 -12.90
CA PRO A 43 4.23 13.41 -13.53
C PRO A 43 4.89 13.06 -14.86
N LEU A 44 5.20 11.78 -15.07
CA LEU A 44 5.59 11.20 -16.35
C LEU A 44 4.43 10.35 -16.88
N LEU A 45 3.75 10.82 -17.92
CA LEU A 45 2.69 10.07 -18.60
C LEU A 45 3.28 9.19 -19.70
N LEU A 46 2.99 7.89 -19.68
CA LEU A 46 3.27 7.01 -20.82
C LEU A 46 2.06 7.06 -21.77
N GLN A 47 2.28 7.50 -23.00
CA GLN A 47 1.23 7.67 -24.02
C GLN A 47 1.65 7.01 -25.33
N GLY A 48 0.67 6.48 -26.05
CA GLY A 48 0.89 5.85 -27.34
C GLY A 48 1.75 4.58 -27.27
N SER A 49 2.43 4.27 -28.37
CA SER A 49 3.26 3.08 -28.49
C SER A 49 4.66 3.30 -27.93
N LEU A 50 5.12 2.39 -27.10
CA LEU A 50 6.49 2.36 -26.57
C LEU A 50 7.46 1.57 -27.47
N VAL A 51 6.98 1.00 -28.57
CA VAL A 51 7.80 0.27 -29.54
C VAL A 51 8.87 1.19 -30.12
N GLY A 52 10.14 0.80 -29.99
CA GLY A 52 11.28 1.60 -30.42
C GLY A 52 11.90 2.49 -29.33
N ASP A 53 11.34 2.51 -28.12
CA ASP A 53 11.99 3.20 -26.99
C ASP A 53 13.37 2.56 -26.69
N PRO A 54 14.44 3.35 -26.56
CA PRO A 54 15.79 2.83 -26.35
C PRO A 54 15.96 2.05 -25.03
N ARG A 55 15.08 2.24 -24.06
CA ARG A 55 15.11 1.55 -22.76
C ARG A 55 14.57 0.11 -22.83
N LEU A 56 13.86 -0.26 -23.91
CA LEU A 56 13.26 -1.60 -24.04
C LEU A 56 14.25 -2.75 -23.89
N VAL A 57 15.50 -2.57 -24.37
CA VAL A 57 16.54 -3.60 -24.25
C VAL A 57 16.89 -3.83 -22.79
N ALA A 58 17.16 -2.77 -22.03
CA ALA A 58 17.49 -2.86 -20.61
C ALA A 58 16.32 -3.45 -19.79
N ILE A 59 15.08 -3.05 -20.10
CA ILE A 59 13.87 -3.58 -19.46
C ILE A 59 13.67 -5.06 -19.81
N GLY A 60 13.90 -5.45 -21.05
CA GLY A 60 13.87 -6.85 -21.48
C GLY A 60 14.90 -7.71 -20.77
N ASP A 61 16.10 -7.18 -20.53
CA ASP A 61 17.14 -7.85 -19.76
C ASP A 61 16.76 -7.99 -18.29
N LEU A 62 16.19 -6.95 -17.68
CA LEU A 62 15.66 -6.99 -16.32
C LEU A 62 14.58 -8.06 -16.17
N LEU A 63 13.62 -8.14 -17.11
CA LEU A 63 12.58 -9.18 -17.13
C LEU A 63 13.17 -10.58 -17.22
N ARG A 64 14.17 -10.80 -18.10
CA ARG A 64 14.84 -12.11 -18.23
C ARG A 64 15.57 -12.51 -16.96
N ASN A 65 16.25 -11.57 -16.32
CA ASN A 65 16.99 -11.82 -15.09
C ASN A 65 16.04 -12.15 -13.93
N ASN A 66 14.96 -11.41 -13.78
CA ASN A 66 14.03 -11.60 -12.67
C ASN A 66 13.07 -12.79 -12.87
N ARG A 67 12.74 -13.13 -14.14
CA ARG A 67 11.73 -14.15 -14.50
C ARG A 67 12.16 -15.02 -15.67
N PRO A 68 13.33 -15.70 -15.58
CA PRO A 68 13.89 -16.46 -16.71
C PRO A 68 12.97 -17.56 -17.23
N GLN A 69 12.14 -18.15 -16.35
CA GLN A 69 11.17 -19.20 -16.73
C GLN A 69 9.93 -18.66 -17.45
N SER A 70 9.64 -17.36 -17.34
CA SER A 70 8.48 -16.72 -17.95
C SER A 70 8.80 -16.05 -19.29
N ILE A 71 10.08 -15.87 -19.62
CA ILE A 71 10.54 -15.19 -20.82
C ILE A 71 11.16 -16.21 -21.78
N ARG A 72 10.52 -16.40 -22.95
CA ARG A 72 10.91 -17.42 -23.93
C ARG A 72 12.22 -17.12 -24.63
N ASP A 73 12.39 -15.88 -25.10
CA ASP A 73 13.52 -15.40 -25.88
C ASP A 73 13.64 -13.86 -25.83
N GLY A 74 14.62 -13.31 -26.54
CA GLY A 74 14.86 -11.86 -26.55
C GLY A 74 13.73 -11.05 -27.21
N LEU A 75 13.08 -11.60 -28.25
CA LEU A 75 11.94 -10.90 -28.88
C LEU A 75 10.73 -10.84 -27.97
N HIS A 76 10.44 -11.93 -27.28
CA HIS A 76 9.39 -11.98 -26.27
C HIS A 76 9.70 -11.02 -25.10
N ALA A 77 10.96 -10.90 -24.71
CA ALA A 77 11.37 -9.93 -23.68
C ALA A 77 11.09 -8.48 -24.11
N LEU A 78 11.41 -8.13 -25.36
CA LEU A 78 11.14 -6.79 -25.91
C LEU A 78 9.64 -6.51 -26.04
N ASP A 79 8.85 -7.48 -26.50
CA ASP A 79 7.40 -7.38 -26.59
C ASP A 79 6.78 -7.14 -25.20
N MET A 80 7.21 -7.92 -24.21
CA MET A 80 6.76 -7.73 -22.83
C MET A 80 7.22 -6.41 -22.21
N ALA A 81 8.41 -5.93 -22.57
CA ALA A 81 8.96 -4.66 -22.11
C ALA A 81 8.19 -3.46 -22.68
N ALA A 82 7.61 -3.60 -23.87
CA ALA A 82 6.82 -2.54 -24.52
C ALA A 82 5.41 -2.37 -23.91
N ASP A 83 4.97 -3.27 -23.02
CA ASP A 83 3.74 -3.11 -22.26
C ASP A 83 3.87 -1.94 -21.28
N PRO A 84 2.99 -0.93 -21.31
CA PRO A 84 3.14 0.28 -20.50
C PRO A 84 3.23 0.01 -19.00
N MET A 85 2.52 -1.01 -18.49
CA MET A 85 2.53 -1.35 -17.08
C MET A 85 3.88 -1.90 -16.64
N ARG A 86 4.47 -2.82 -17.42
CA ARG A 86 5.80 -3.36 -17.15
C ARG A 86 6.88 -2.33 -17.37
N PHE A 87 6.74 -1.51 -18.41
CA PHE A 87 7.65 -0.41 -18.66
C PHE A 87 7.71 0.55 -17.47
N ALA A 88 6.56 0.99 -16.95
CA ALA A 88 6.48 1.86 -15.78
C ALA A 88 7.11 1.22 -14.53
N ALA A 89 6.78 -0.06 -14.24
CA ALA A 89 7.36 -0.78 -13.13
C ALA A 89 8.90 -0.93 -13.24
N ALA A 90 9.41 -1.09 -14.47
CA ALA A 90 10.85 -1.14 -14.73
C ALA A 90 11.53 0.21 -14.49
N LEU A 91 10.91 1.32 -14.91
CA LEU A 91 11.44 2.66 -14.62
C LEU A 91 11.57 2.90 -13.10
N VAL A 92 10.60 2.43 -12.32
CA VAL A 92 10.66 2.48 -10.85
C VAL A 92 11.80 1.63 -10.34
N ALA A 93 11.92 0.38 -10.81
CA ALA A 93 12.97 -0.56 -10.39
C ALA A 93 14.38 -0.05 -10.69
N MET A 94 14.57 0.57 -11.87
CA MET A 94 15.85 1.14 -12.31
C MET A 94 16.17 2.49 -11.65
N GLY A 95 15.20 3.13 -10.99
CA GLY A 95 15.38 4.43 -10.32
C GLY A 95 15.28 5.64 -11.25
N ASP A 96 14.73 5.46 -12.45
CA ASP A 96 14.47 6.56 -13.39
C ASP A 96 13.32 7.46 -12.92
N VAL A 97 12.44 6.90 -12.09
CA VAL A 97 11.34 7.57 -11.39
C VAL A 97 11.21 7.06 -9.96
N ASP A 98 10.59 7.82 -9.08
CA ASP A 98 10.49 7.51 -7.65
C ASP A 98 9.31 6.61 -7.30
N GLY A 99 8.30 6.54 -8.16
CA GLY A 99 7.14 5.68 -7.95
C GLY A 99 6.22 5.61 -9.16
N CYS A 100 5.22 4.72 -9.06
CA CYS A 100 4.23 4.49 -10.11
C CYS A 100 2.80 4.50 -9.54
N VAL A 101 1.89 5.13 -10.28
CA VAL A 101 0.44 5.14 -10.00
C VAL A 101 -0.29 4.53 -11.18
N ALA A 102 -0.99 3.40 -10.94
CA ALA A 102 -1.59 2.57 -11.99
C ALA A 102 -2.93 1.97 -11.56
N GLY A 103 -3.64 1.26 -12.44
CA GLY A 103 -4.84 0.48 -12.13
C GLY A 103 -6.16 1.14 -12.54
N VAL A 104 -6.10 2.28 -13.22
CA VAL A 104 -7.30 2.97 -13.73
C VAL A 104 -7.95 2.20 -14.90
N VAL A 105 -7.15 1.47 -15.67
CA VAL A 105 -7.59 0.65 -16.81
C VAL A 105 -7.26 -0.83 -16.59
N HIS A 106 -6.05 -1.13 -16.10
CA HIS A 106 -5.58 -2.49 -15.86
C HIS A 106 -6.21 -3.09 -14.60
N SER A 107 -6.19 -4.42 -14.52
CA SER A 107 -6.64 -5.13 -13.32
C SER A 107 -5.58 -5.07 -12.21
N THR A 108 -6.03 -5.14 -10.94
CA THR A 108 -5.14 -5.29 -9.77
C THR A 108 -4.13 -6.44 -9.96
N ALA A 109 -4.54 -7.53 -10.59
CA ALA A 109 -3.65 -8.67 -10.87
C ALA A 109 -2.52 -8.31 -11.85
N ASP A 110 -2.76 -7.46 -12.84
CA ASP A 110 -1.75 -7.02 -13.80
C ASP A 110 -0.78 -6.03 -13.14
N VAL A 111 -1.30 -5.10 -12.33
CA VAL A 111 -0.48 -4.15 -11.55
C VAL A 111 0.43 -4.90 -10.58
N LEU A 112 -0.13 -5.82 -9.78
CA LEU A 112 0.65 -6.64 -8.83
C LEU A 112 1.68 -7.51 -9.55
N ARG A 113 1.33 -8.08 -10.70
CA ARG A 113 2.28 -8.89 -11.48
C ARG A 113 3.46 -8.04 -11.96
N ALA A 114 3.22 -6.85 -12.49
CA ALA A 114 4.28 -5.95 -12.94
C ALA A 114 5.17 -5.52 -11.75
N ALA A 115 4.54 -5.12 -10.63
CA ALA A 115 5.25 -4.74 -9.41
C ALA A 115 6.15 -5.88 -8.89
N LEU A 116 5.60 -7.10 -8.75
CA LEU A 116 6.34 -8.26 -8.22
C LEU A 116 7.41 -8.80 -9.19
N TRP A 117 7.24 -8.60 -10.49
CA TRP A 117 8.20 -9.09 -11.48
C TRP A 117 9.41 -8.18 -11.64
N LEU A 118 9.22 -6.89 -11.49
CA LEU A 118 10.23 -5.88 -11.82
C LEU A 118 10.77 -5.17 -10.58
N ILE A 119 9.91 -4.74 -9.66
CA ILE A 119 10.32 -4.08 -8.42
C ILE A 119 10.65 -5.12 -7.34
N GLY A 120 9.73 -6.10 -7.14
CA GLY A 120 9.86 -7.12 -6.10
C GLY A 120 9.57 -6.61 -4.69
N PRO A 121 9.45 -7.54 -3.73
CA PRO A 121 9.36 -7.18 -2.32
C PRO A 121 10.71 -6.66 -1.80
N ARG A 122 10.65 -5.76 -0.82
CA ARG A 122 11.85 -5.31 -0.09
C ARG A 122 12.56 -6.51 0.55
N PRO A 123 13.90 -6.55 0.56
CA PRO A 123 14.65 -7.60 1.24
C PRO A 123 14.16 -7.82 2.69
N GLY A 124 13.92 -9.08 3.04
CA GLY A 124 13.40 -9.46 4.37
C GLY A 124 11.89 -9.34 4.55
N ILE A 125 11.15 -8.83 3.56
CA ILE A 125 9.68 -8.80 3.60
C ILE A 125 9.12 -10.06 2.96
N PRO A 126 8.29 -10.86 3.67
CA PRO A 126 7.80 -12.16 3.18
C PRO A 126 6.79 -12.02 2.04
N SER A 127 6.06 -10.92 1.97
CA SER A 127 5.05 -10.66 0.94
C SER A 127 4.65 -9.20 0.89
N VAL A 128 4.19 -8.76 -0.28
CA VAL A 128 3.51 -7.47 -0.47
C VAL A 128 2.12 -7.53 0.14
N SER A 129 1.64 -6.43 0.70
CA SER A 129 0.28 -6.24 1.21
C SER A 129 -0.30 -4.91 0.69
N ALA A 130 -1.52 -4.59 1.09
CA ALA A 130 -2.13 -3.32 0.74
C ALA A 130 -2.86 -2.69 1.93
N ALA A 131 -2.78 -1.36 2.04
CA ALA A 131 -3.52 -0.62 3.04
C ALA A 131 -4.53 0.35 2.43
N MET A 132 -5.64 0.55 3.16
CA MET A 132 -6.64 1.58 2.90
C MET A 132 -6.69 2.55 4.08
N TYR A 133 -6.77 3.83 3.76
CA TYR A 133 -6.86 4.90 4.76
C TYR A 133 -8.24 5.51 4.73
N HIS A 134 -8.91 5.52 5.87
CA HIS A 134 -10.26 6.06 6.04
C HIS A 134 -10.24 7.33 6.89
N GLY A 135 -10.52 8.48 6.27
CA GLY A 135 -10.81 9.70 7.01
C GLY A 135 -12.28 9.67 7.46
N LEU A 136 -12.49 9.59 8.77
CA LEU A 136 -13.83 9.55 9.38
C LEU A 136 -14.40 10.97 9.56
N PRO A 137 -15.74 11.11 9.63
CA PRO A 137 -16.38 12.41 9.88
C PRO A 137 -15.98 13.09 11.20
N ASP A 138 -15.55 12.32 12.19
CA ASP A 138 -15.07 12.83 13.48
C ASP A 138 -13.60 13.29 13.45
N GLY A 139 -12.95 13.23 12.29
CA GLY A 139 -11.56 13.65 12.06
C GLY A 139 -10.52 12.59 12.31
N ARG A 140 -10.87 11.40 12.82
CA ARG A 140 -9.94 10.27 12.93
C ARG A 140 -9.58 9.74 11.55
N VAL A 141 -8.35 9.26 11.42
CA VAL A 141 -7.90 8.48 10.26
C VAL A 141 -7.61 7.06 10.71
N LEU A 142 -8.24 6.07 10.08
CA LEU A 142 -7.98 4.66 10.34
C LEU A 142 -7.24 4.04 9.14
N THR A 143 -6.22 3.24 9.44
CA THR A 143 -5.47 2.44 8.45
C THR A 143 -5.89 0.99 8.55
N TYR A 144 -6.34 0.39 7.46
CA TYR A 144 -6.76 -1.01 7.38
C TYR A 144 -5.76 -1.80 6.54
N THR A 145 -5.26 -2.95 7.04
CA THR A 145 -4.31 -3.84 6.33
C THR A 145 -4.47 -5.30 6.76
N ASP A 146 -4.20 -6.32 5.93
CA ASP A 146 -4.19 -6.31 4.47
C ASP A 146 -5.64 -6.31 3.97
N ILE A 147 -5.89 -5.62 2.87
CA ILE A 147 -7.25 -5.47 2.35
C ILE A 147 -7.40 -5.92 0.89
N ALA A 148 -6.30 -6.30 0.19
CA ALA A 148 -6.35 -6.54 -1.24
C ALA A 148 -5.42 -7.63 -1.79
N VAL A 149 -4.46 -8.19 -1.04
CA VAL A 149 -3.37 -8.99 -1.60
C VAL A 149 -3.32 -10.43 -1.09
N ILE A 150 -3.39 -10.66 0.24
CA ILE A 150 -3.09 -11.96 0.85
C ILE A 150 -4.38 -12.64 1.36
N PRO A 151 -4.90 -13.67 0.66
CA PRO A 151 -6.18 -14.29 1.05
C PRO A 151 -6.19 -14.84 2.48
N SER A 152 -5.16 -15.60 2.84
CA SER A 152 -5.00 -16.22 4.17
C SER A 152 -3.58 -15.97 4.67
N PRO A 153 -3.32 -14.84 5.34
CA PRO A 153 -1.97 -14.50 5.75
C PRO A 153 -1.44 -15.43 6.84
N THR A 154 -0.15 -15.78 6.74
CA THR A 154 0.58 -16.41 7.85
C THR A 154 0.84 -15.37 8.97
N PRO A 155 1.22 -15.81 10.20
CA PRO A 155 1.61 -14.88 11.25
C PRO A 155 2.71 -13.90 10.80
N GLN A 156 3.72 -14.39 10.08
CA GLN A 156 4.82 -13.60 9.55
C GLN A 156 4.34 -12.54 8.56
N GLN A 157 3.39 -12.90 7.69
CA GLN A 157 2.81 -11.98 6.71
C GLN A 157 1.94 -10.90 7.39
N MET A 158 1.14 -11.28 8.40
CA MET A 158 0.37 -10.31 9.18
C MET A 158 1.27 -9.32 9.92
N ALA A 159 2.34 -9.82 10.58
CA ALA A 159 3.29 -8.97 11.27
C ALA A 159 4.02 -8.01 10.32
N ALA A 160 4.42 -8.48 9.14
CA ALA A 160 5.06 -7.66 8.11
C ALA A 160 4.10 -6.60 7.53
N SER A 161 2.84 -6.97 7.27
CA SER A 161 1.80 -6.03 6.81
C SER A 161 1.54 -4.93 7.85
N ALA A 162 1.48 -5.31 9.13
CA ALA A 162 1.34 -4.37 10.24
C ALA A 162 2.53 -3.40 10.34
N ALA A 163 3.76 -3.92 10.20
CA ALA A 163 4.97 -3.11 10.26
C ALA A 163 5.03 -2.10 9.10
N ALA A 164 4.70 -2.55 7.89
CA ALA A 164 4.62 -1.67 6.73
C ALA A 164 3.53 -0.59 6.90
N ALA A 165 2.35 -0.97 7.42
CA ALA A 165 1.25 -0.02 7.69
C ALA A 165 1.61 1.01 8.77
N ALA A 166 2.37 0.61 9.79
CA ALA A 166 2.86 1.52 10.84
C ALA A 166 3.85 2.56 10.27
N ASP A 167 4.81 2.10 9.44
CA ASP A 167 5.78 2.99 8.79
C ASP A 167 5.09 3.95 7.81
N ASP A 168 4.22 3.43 6.95
CA ASP A 168 3.47 4.25 5.98
C ASP A 168 2.53 5.23 6.69
N ARG A 169 1.92 4.85 7.83
CA ARG A 169 1.08 5.77 8.61
C ARG A 169 1.85 6.99 9.11
N ARG A 170 3.06 6.80 9.65
CA ARG A 170 3.92 7.91 10.07
C ARG A 170 4.24 8.84 8.89
N ALA A 171 4.51 8.27 7.71
CA ALA A 171 4.79 9.05 6.51
C ALA A 171 3.57 9.81 5.99
N LEU A 172 2.41 9.16 5.91
CA LEU A 172 1.20 9.69 5.27
C LEU A 172 0.35 10.55 6.20
N VAL A 173 0.08 10.06 7.41
CA VAL A 173 -0.79 10.73 8.39
C VAL A 173 0.03 11.64 9.32
N GLY A 174 1.19 11.19 9.76
CA GLY A 174 2.12 11.95 10.59
C GLY A 174 1.87 11.79 12.09
N ASP A 175 1.10 10.79 12.49
CA ASP A 175 0.87 10.44 13.88
C ASP A 175 1.50 9.09 14.24
N GLU A 176 1.58 8.78 15.54
CA GLU A 176 2.13 7.51 15.98
C GLU A 176 1.11 6.37 15.77
N PRO A 177 1.56 5.23 15.17
CA PRO A 177 0.72 4.06 14.99
C PRO A 177 0.40 3.40 16.32
N VAL A 178 -0.88 3.08 16.51
CA VAL A 178 -1.41 2.22 17.57
C VAL A 178 -2.10 1.04 16.88
N VAL A 179 -1.48 -0.14 16.96
CA VAL A 179 -1.83 -1.29 16.11
C VAL A 179 -2.70 -2.30 16.86
N ALA A 180 -3.84 -2.66 16.29
CA ALA A 180 -4.69 -3.73 16.78
C ALA A 180 -4.74 -4.89 15.77
N PHE A 181 -4.33 -6.09 16.20
CA PHE A 181 -4.51 -7.32 15.44
C PHE A 181 -5.88 -7.90 15.73
N LEU A 182 -6.75 -7.88 14.72
CA LEU A 182 -8.16 -8.18 14.86
C LEU A 182 -8.48 -9.68 14.86
N SER A 183 -9.48 -10.04 15.67
CA SER A 183 -10.04 -11.38 15.77
C SER A 183 -11.49 -11.31 16.25
N PHE A 184 -12.21 -12.41 16.20
CA PHE A 184 -13.48 -12.58 16.91
C PHE A 184 -13.30 -12.78 18.42
N SER A 185 -12.06 -12.96 18.90
CA SER A 185 -11.67 -13.09 20.32
C SER A 185 -11.05 -11.79 20.84
N THR A 186 -11.16 -11.53 22.13
CA THR A 186 -10.45 -10.47 22.86
C THR A 186 -9.85 -11.04 24.12
N ALA A 187 -8.51 -10.93 24.28
CA ALA A 187 -7.77 -11.30 25.51
C ALA A 187 -8.17 -12.68 26.05
N GLY A 188 -8.25 -13.70 25.19
CA GLY A 188 -8.55 -15.06 25.59
C GLY A 188 -10.04 -15.41 25.72
N SER A 189 -10.94 -14.54 25.25
CA SER A 189 -12.40 -14.83 25.31
C SER A 189 -12.83 -16.03 24.46
N ALA A 190 -12.01 -16.40 23.46
CA ALA A 190 -12.18 -17.59 22.64
C ALA A 190 -10.83 -18.26 22.36
N SER A 191 -10.85 -19.45 21.77
CA SER A 191 -9.68 -20.23 21.38
C SER A 191 -9.88 -20.88 20.01
N GLY A 192 -8.81 -21.23 19.35
CA GLY A 192 -8.81 -21.89 18.04
C GLY A 192 -7.62 -21.47 17.19
N PRO A 193 -7.35 -22.20 16.09
CA PRO A 193 -6.19 -21.98 15.25
C PRO A 193 -6.16 -20.56 14.63
N GLU A 194 -7.30 -19.98 14.35
CA GLU A 194 -7.41 -18.59 13.84
C GLU A 194 -6.97 -17.57 14.90
N VAL A 195 -7.33 -17.81 16.16
CA VAL A 195 -6.94 -16.96 17.30
C VAL A 195 -5.45 -17.08 17.57
N ASP A 196 -4.93 -18.32 17.60
CA ASP A 196 -3.52 -18.60 17.87
C ASP A 196 -2.62 -17.99 16.77
N ARG A 197 -3.05 -18.04 15.52
CA ARG A 197 -2.37 -17.39 14.40
C ARG A 197 -2.24 -15.86 14.59
N VAL A 198 -3.28 -15.20 15.09
CA VAL A 198 -3.24 -13.76 15.36
C VAL A 198 -2.31 -13.46 16.54
N ARG A 199 -2.33 -14.25 17.61
CA ARG A 199 -1.41 -14.10 18.76
C ARG A 199 0.05 -14.24 18.35
N GLU A 200 0.35 -15.24 17.50
CA GLU A 200 1.70 -15.43 16.96
C GLU A 200 2.13 -14.21 16.14
N ALA A 201 1.23 -13.64 15.32
CA ALA A 201 1.51 -12.44 14.55
C ALA A 201 1.83 -11.22 15.44
N VAL A 202 1.11 -11.05 16.55
CA VAL A 202 1.39 -10.00 17.54
C VAL A 202 2.79 -10.17 18.13
N ALA A 203 3.14 -11.39 18.56
CA ALA A 203 4.45 -11.67 19.14
C ALA A 203 5.59 -11.37 18.16
N LEU A 204 5.44 -11.77 16.89
CA LEU A 204 6.39 -11.46 15.82
C LEU A 204 6.50 -9.95 15.57
N PHE A 205 5.38 -9.24 15.51
CA PHE A 205 5.36 -7.80 15.33
C PHE A 205 6.07 -7.06 16.45
N GLN A 206 5.84 -7.44 17.71
CA GLN A 206 6.48 -6.82 18.88
C GLN A 206 8.00 -6.99 18.87
N VAL A 207 8.51 -8.10 18.30
CA VAL A 207 9.95 -8.29 18.05
C VAL A 207 10.45 -7.37 16.93
N MET A 208 9.66 -7.20 15.85
CA MET A 208 10.03 -6.36 14.70
C MET A 208 9.97 -4.87 15.01
N ARG A 209 9.01 -4.44 15.84
CA ARG A 209 8.69 -3.03 16.14
C ARG A 209 8.42 -2.84 17.63
N PRO A 210 9.42 -3.03 18.49
CA PRO A 210 9.22 -2.93 19.96
C PRO A 210 8.82 -1.53 20.42
N GLU A 211 9.06 -0.51 19.60
CA GLU A 211 8.72 0.89 19.88
C GLU A 211 7.23 1.21 19.57
N VAL A 212 6.53 0.35 18.80
CA VAL A 212 5.15 0.58 18.41
C VAL A 212 4.19 -0.07 19.41
N VAL A 213 3.19 0.67 19.87
CA VAL A 213 2.11 0.10 20.68
C VAL A 213 1.29 -0.84 19.82
N ALA A 214 1.30 -2.15 20.15
CA ALA A 214 0.56 -3.16 19.40
C ALA A 214 0.05 -4.25 20.33
N GLU A 215 -1.18 -4.65 20.15
CA GLU A 215 -1.85 -5.75 20.86
C GLU A 215 -2.83 -6.51 19.97
N GLY A 216 -3.23 -7.65 20.45
CA GLY A 216 -4.18 -8.60 19.89
C GLY A 216 -3.95 -9.96 20.56
N GLU A 217 -4.84 -10.87 20.40
CA GLU A 217 -6.03 -10.73 19.54
C GLU A 217 -7.09 -9.84 20.23
N MET A 218 -7.77 -9.03 19.44
CA MET A 218 -8.90 -8.26 19.96
C MET A 218 -10.01 -8.05 18.92
N GLN A 219 -11.23 -7.93 19.42
CA GLN A 219 -12.38 -7.54 18.60
C GLN A 219 -12.31 -6.05 18.25
N VAL A 220 -12.90 -5.67 17.11
CA VAL A 220 -12.84 -4.32 16.58
C VAL A 220 -13.44 -3.26 17.54
N ASP A 221 -14.48 -3.62 18.32
CA ASP A 221 -15.07 -2.73 19.31
C ASP A 221 -14.12 -2.45 20.48
N ALA A 222 -13.39 -3.47 20.95
CA ALA A 222 -12.34 -3.28 21.96
C ALA A 222 -11.13 -2.49 21.40
N ALA A 223 -10.84 -2.61 20.11
CA ALA A 223 -9.76 -1.87 19.46
C ALA A 223 -10.08 -0.36 19.31
N LEU A 224 -11.35 0.02 19.11
CA LEU A 224 -11.75 1.37 18.69
C LEU A 224 -12.56 2.15 19.72
N VAL A 225 -13.05 1.51 20.79
CA VAL A 225 -13.96 2.13 21.77
C VAL A 225 -13.39 1.97 23.20
N PRO A 226 -12.91 3.07 23.83
CA PRO A 226 -12.26 3.00 25.14
C PRO A 226 -13.11 2.35 26.24
N GLU A 227 -14.43 2.63 26.26
CA GLU A 227 -15.35 2.06 27.26
C GLU A 227 -15.53 0.54 27.08
N VAL A 228 -15.38 0.02 25.86
CA VAL A 228 -15.41 -1.42 25.57
C VAL A 228 -14.07 -2.06 25.96
N ALA A 229 -12.95 -1.41 25.62
CA ALA A 229 -11.61 -1.85 26.03
C ALA A 229 -11.51 -1.96 27.55
N ALA A 230 -11.95 -0.94 28.29
CA ALA A 230 -11.93 -0.94 29.77
C ALA A 230 -12.70 -2.11 30.39
N ARG A 231 -13.70 -2.64 29.70
CA ARG A 231 -14.49 -3.80 30.18
C ARG A 231 -13.91 -5.15 29.74
N LYS A 232 -13.44 -5.25 28.49
CA LYS A 232 -13.01 -6.52 27.89
C LYS A 232 -11.53 -6.82 28.13
N CYS A 233 -10.70 -5.77 28.19
CA CYS A 233 -9.24 -5.87 28.33
C CYS A 233 -8.69 -4.64 29.07
N PRO A 234 -8.98 -4.50 30.40
CA PRO A 234 -8.67 -3.30 31.19
C PRO A 234 -7.17 -2.94 31.23
N ASP A 235 -6.29 -3.93 31.06
CA ASP A 235 -4.82 -3.73 31.06
C ASP A 235 -4.27 -3.42 29.67
N SER A 236 -5.12 -3.25 28.65
CA SER A 236 -4.70 -3.02 27.27
C SER A 236 -4.01 -1.66 27.11
N ARG A 237 -2.82 -1.69 26.49
CA ARG A 237 -2.08 -0.48 26.09
C ARG A 237 -2.70 0.20 24.86
N VAL A 238 -3.40 -0.55 24.02
CA VAL A 238 -4.20 -0.03 22.88
C VAL A 238 -5.43 0.73 23.42
N GLY A 239 -6.07 0.19 24.45
CA GLY A 239 -7.10 0.90 25.22
C GLY A 239 -8.26 1.48 24.42
N GLY A 240 -8.63 0.90 23.28
CA GLY A 240 -9.68 1.43 22.41
C GLY A 240 -9.23 2.59 21.51
N MET A 241 -7.93 2.85 21.40
CA MET A 241 -7.35 3.96 20.65
C MET A 241 -6.59 3.52 19.39
N ALA A 242 -6.84 2.29 18.89
CA ALA A 242 -6.21 1.80 17.68
C ALA A 242 -6.48 2.71 16.48
N ASN A 243 -5.43 2.94 15.70
CA ASN A 243 -5.52 3.69 14.45
C ASN A 243 -4.99 2.89 13.24
N VAL A 244 -4.39 1.71 13.49
CA VAL A 244 -4.01 0.71 12.49
C VAL A 244 -4.70 -0.62 12.84
N LEU A 245 -5.53 -1.11 11.95
CA LEU A 245 -6.29 -2.36 12.10
C LEU A 245 -5.73 -3.42 11.16
N VAL A 246 -5.25 -4.52 11.74
CA VAL A 246 -4.69 -5.66 11.01
C VAL A 246 -5.72 -6.77 10.95
N PHE A 247 -6.14 -7.13 9.75
CA PHE A 247 -7.20 -8.11 9.52
C PHE A 247 -6.64 -9.54 9.39
N PRO A 248 -7.36 -10.55 9.94
CA PRO A 248 -6.90 -11.95 9.95
C PRO A 248 -7.04 -12.65 8.58
N SER A 249 -7.77 -12.07 7.66
CA SER A 249 -7.97 -12.59 6.30
C SER A 249 -8.36 -11.48 5.33
N LEU A 250 -8.16 -11.74 4.04
CA LEU A 250 -8.54 -10.81 2.97
C LEU A 250 -10.05 -10.53 2.97
N ASP A 251 -10.87 -11.54 3.18
CA ASP A 251 -12.34 -11.36 3.24
C ASP A 251 -12.72 -10.37 4.33
N ALA A 252 -12.17 -10.54 5.54
CA ALA A 252 -12.44 -9.64 6.64
C ALA A 252 -12.01 -8.19 6.32
N GLY A 253 -10.79 -8.00 5.82
CA GLY A 253 -10.27 -6.67 5.47
C GLY A 253 -11.03 -6.02 4.31
N ASN A 254 -11.26 -6.78 3.23
CA ASN A 254 -11.93 -6.29 2.03
C ASN A 254 -13.40 -5.91 2.28
N ILE A 255 -14.12 -6.72 3.04
CA ILE A 255 -15.50 -6.43 3.44
C ILE A 255 -15.54 -5.20 4.37
N ALA A 256 -14.67 -5.18 5.39
CA ALA A 256 -14.65 -4.11 6.39
C ALA A 256 -14.39 -2.74 5.75
N TYR A 257 -13.37 -2.60 4.89
CA TYR A 257 -13.07 -1.30 4.32
C TYR A 257 -14.21 -0.76 3.45
N LYS A 258 -14.86 -1.64 2.66
CA LYS A 258 -16.00 -1.25 1.82
C LYS A 258 -17.22 -0.85 2.65
N LEU A 259 -17.50 -1.58 3.73
CA LEU A 259 -18.60 -1.22 4.65
C LEU A 259 -18.32 0.13 5.30
N THR A 260 -17.09 0.37 5.77
CA THR A 260 -16.70 1.66 6.36
C THR A 260 -16.88 2.81 5.37
N GLU A 261 -16.39 2.66 4.15
CA GLU A 261 -16.55 3.66 3.09
C GLU A 261 -18.02 3.95 2.80
N ARG A 262 -18.85 2.92 2.64
CA ARG A 262 -20.25 3.07 2.20
C ARG A 262 -21.23 3.47 3.30
N LEU A 263 -20.98 3.07 4.54
CA LEU A 263 -21.94 3.23 5.64
C LEU A 263 -21.52 4.28 6.67
N ALA A 264 -20.22 4.51 6.87
CA ALA A 264 -19.74 5.44 7.88
C ALA A 264 -19.52 6.87 7.36
N GLY A 265 -19.79 7.15 6.08
CA GLY A 265 -19.49 8.45 5.49
C GLY A 265 -17.98 8.77 5.46
N ALA A 266 -17.16 7.75 5.52
CA ALA A 266 -15.70 7.89 5.50
C ALA A 266 -15.19 8.20 4.08
N THR A 267 -14.18 9.06 3.99
CA THR A 267 -13.41 9.21 2.76
C THR A 267 -12.35 8.14 2.71
N ALA A 268 -12.28 7.37 1.61
CA ALA A 268 -11.25 6.36 1.42
C ALA A 268 -10.11 6.90 0.53
N ALA A 269 -8.87 6.65 0.92
CA ALA A 269 -7.68 6.89 0.09
C ALA A 269 -6.84 5.61 0.01
N GLY A 270 -6.49 5.21 -1.20
CA GLY A 270 -5.81 3.93 -1.48
C GLY A 270 -6.51 3.12 -2.57
N PRO A 271 -6.20 1.82 -2.71
CA PRO A 271 -5.23 1.08 -1.89
C PRO A 271 -3.78 1.52 -2.14
N LEU A 272 -2.97 1.53 -1.10
CA LEU A 272 -1.54 1.71 -1.17
C LEU A 272 -0.85 0.35 -1.04
N LEU A 273 -0.04 -0.03 -2.03
CA LEU A 273 0.77 -1.25 -1.93
C LEU A 273 1.93 -1.04 -0.96
N GLN A 274 2.14 -2.04 -0.10
CA GLN A 274 3.12 -2.02 0.98
C GLN A 274 4.11 -3.16 0.83
N GLY A 275 5.34 -2.96 1.31
CA GLY A 275 6.37 -4.00 1.29
C GLY A 275 7.09 -4.17 -0.04
N LEU A 276 6.78 -3.42 -1.09
CA LEU A 276 7.60 -3.35 -2.31
C LEU A 276 8.93 -2.65 -2.02
N ASP A 277 9.98 -2.99 -2.76
CA ASP A 277 11.29 -2.34 -2.65
C ASP A 277 11.22 -0.85 -3.03
N ARG A 278 10.42 -0.51 -4.03
CA ARG A 278 10.11 0.87 -4.44
C ARG A 278 8.60 1.08 -4.59
N PRO A 279 8.10 2.32 -4.43
CA PRO A 279 6.66 2.58 -4.43
C PRO A 279 5.99 2.34 -5.78
N MET A 280 4.96 1.53 -5.77
CA MET A 280 3.99 1.40 -6.86
C MET A 280 2.63 1.15 -6.24
N SER A 281 1.59 1.84 -6.71
CA SER A 281 0.25 1.67 -6.16
C SER A 281 -0.77 1.32 -7.22
N ASP A 282 -1.80 0.59 -6.80
CA ASP A 282 -2.94 0.19 -7.60
C ASP A 282 -4.15 1.09 -7.32
N LEU A 283 -4.99 1.28 -8.32
CA LEU A 283 -6.23 2.02 -8.23
C LEU A 283 -7.41 1.13 -8.63
N SER A 284 -8.60 1.54 -8.24
CA SER A 284 -9.81 0.96 -8.79
C SER A 284 -10.07 1.48 -10.21
N ARG A 285 -10.57 0.63 -11.11
CA ARG A 285 -11.03 1.05 -12.45
C ARG A 285 -12.15 2.10 -12.41
N GLY A 286 -12.83 2.24 -11.26
CA GLY A 286 -13.80 3.30 -11.00
C GLY A 286 -13.21 4.57 -10.38
N ALA A 287 -11.89 4.69 -10.27
CA ALA A 287 -11.24 5.86 -9.67
C ALA A 287 -11.56 7.15 -10.44
N THR A 288 -11.82 8.20 -9.69
CA THR A 288 -11.97 9.57 -10.20
C THR A 288 -10.59 10.23 -10.34
N PRO A 289 -10.46 11.35 -11.08
CA PRO A 289 -9.22 12.12 -11.10
C PRO A 289 -8.74 12.52 -9.69
N ASP A 290 -9.64 12.84 -8.79
CA ASP A 290 -9.29 13.18 -7.39
C ASP A 290 -8.72 11.99 -6.62
N ASP A 291 -9.22 10.78 -6.83
CA ASP A 291 -8.68 9.56 -6.21
C ASP A 291 -7.27 9.27 -6.73
N ILE A 292 -7.01 9.51 -8.02
CA ILE A 292 -5.67 9.37 -8.62
C ILE A 292 -4.68 10.37 -8.01
N VAL A 293 -5.11 11.63 -7.79
CA VAL A 293 -4.29 12.66 -7.13
C VAL A 293 -3.95 12.26 -5.69
N ASP A 294 -4.92 11.72 -4.94
CA ASP A 294 -4.70 11.28 -3.56
C ASP A 294 -3.70 10.11 -3.49
N VAL A 295 -3.85 9.11 -4.38
CA VAL A 295 -2.90 7.99 -4.45
C VAL A 295 -1.52 8.47 -4.93
N ALA A 296 -1.44 9.44 -5.84
CA ALA A 296 -0.16 10.04 -6.23
C ALA A 296 0.53 10.74 -5.04
N ALA A 297 -0.24 11.44 -4.19
CA ALA A 297 0.28 12.02 -2.96
C ALA A 297 0.79 10.96 -1.99
N MET A 298 0.06 9.84 -1.83
CA MET A 298 0.49 8.71 -0.99
C MET A 298 1.78 8.07 -1.49
N VAL A 299 1.90 7.83 -2.80
CA VAL A 299 3.10 7.26 -3.44
C VAL A 299 4.29 8.19 -3.29
N ALA A 300 4.10 9.51 -3.47
CA ALA A 300 5.15 10.50 -3.26
C ALA A 300 5.65 10.51 -1.81
N LEU A 301 4.74 10.52 -0.82
CA LEU A 301 5.09 10.44 0.60
C LEU A 301 5.79 9.13 0.98
N GLN A 302 5.35 8.00 0.41
CA GLN A 302 6.00 6.72 0.60
C GLN A 302 7.41 6.71 0.01
N ALA A 303 7.64 7.37 -1.13
CA ALA A 303 8.97 7.53 -1.74
C ALA A 303 9.89 8.40 -0.88
N MET A 304 9.38 9.52 -0.34
CA MET A 304 10.15 10.41 0.56
C MET A 304 10.59 9.73 1.86
N GLY A 305 9.75 8.87 2.44
CA GLY A 305 10.03 8.15 3.69
C GLY A 305 11.08 7.04 3.55
N ARG A 306 11.58 6.78 2.33
CA ARG A 306 12.57 5.73 2.03
C ARG A 306 13.89 6.39 1.66
N PRO A 307 14.92 6.34 2.54
CA PRO A 307 16.25 6.72 2.09
C PRO A 307 16.63 5.79 0.92
N PHE A 308 17.07 6.37 -0.18
CA PHE A 308 17.66 5.63 -1.29
C PHE A 308 18.77 4.75 -0.70
N GLY A 309 18.58 3.44 -0.72
CA GLY A 309 19.65 2.52 -0.35
C GLY A 309 20.83 2.80 -1.26
N THR A 310 21.90 3.30 -0.71
CA THR A 310 23.22 3.22 -1.36
C THR A 310 23.42 1.75 -1.69
N LEU A 311 23.49 1.42 -2.98
CA LEU A 311 24.04 0.17 -3.43
C LEU A 311 25.41 0.05 -2.74
N GLN A 312 25.48 -0.80 -1.69
CA GLN A 312 26.78 -1.22 -1.18
C GLN A 312 27.37 -2.10 -2.29
N GLU A 313 28.52 -1.63 -2.81
CA GLU A 313 29.39 -2.31 -3.74
C GLU A 313 29.81 -3.72 -3.27
#